data_5d6d450a85b9b15b48ef0729a046300c
#
_entry.id   5d6d450a85b9b15b48ef0729a046300c
#
_cell.length_a   1.000
_cell.length_b   1.000
_cell.length_c   1.000
_cell.angle_alpha   90.00
_cell.angle_beta   90.00
_cell.angle_gamma   90.00
#
_symmetry.space_group_name_H-M   'P 1'
#
loop_
_entity.id
_entity.type
_entity.pdbx_description
1 polymer ?
#
loop_
_entity_poly.entity_id
_entity_poly.type
_entity_poly.pdbx_seq_one_letter_code
_entity_poly.pdbx_strand_id
1 'polypeptide(L)'
;MSGIPIHLDISDYPMKKGWISNRNRVVIGPSGGGKSFILNHICRQYYEQGAHIVIVDTGNSYQGLCSLIRQKTKGRDGIYFTYQEDAPVAFNPFFVEDGVYDVEKRESLKALLLTLWKRESEEPTRAEEVA
;
A
#
# COMPACT_ATOMS: atom_id res chain seq x y z
N MET A 1 -2.12 27.33 22.07
CA MET A 1 -2.19 26.72 20.73
C MET A 1 -3.51 27.14 20.11
N SER A 2 -3.49 27.89 19.02
CA SER A 2 -4.70 28.25 18.29
C SER A 2 -5.13 27.02 17.47
N GLY A 3 -6.19 26.33 17.86
CA GLY A 3 -6.72 25.16 17.17
C GLY A 3 -7.37 25.50 15.81
N ILE A 4 -6.69 26.25 14.96
CA ILE A 4 -7.17 26.62 13.63
C ILE A 4 -6.97 25.42 12.72
N PRO A 5 -8.02 24.90 12.05
CA PRO A 5 -7.88 23.83 11.08
C PRO A 5 -7.09 24.33 9.87
N ILE A 6 -6.07 23.56 9.47
CA ILE A 6 -5.25 23.85 8.30
C ILE A 6 -5.60 22.81 7.22
N HIS A 7 -5.98 23.28 6.04
CA HIS A 7 -6.07 22.43 4.85
C HIS A 7 -4.72 22.46 4.12
N LEU A 8 -4.08 21.29 4.00
CA LEU A 8 -2.79 21.15 3.36
C LEU A 8 -2.82 20.00 2.36
N ASP A 9 -2.62 20.32 1.09
CA ASP A 9 -2.32 19.31 0.08
C ASP A 9 -0.83 19.01 0.09
N ILE A 10 -0.49 17.80 0.53
CA ILE A 10 0.89 17.34 0.66
C ILE A 10 1.38 16.57 -0.57
N SER A 11 0.55 16.36 -1.59
CA SER A 11 0.83 15.50 -2.74
C SER A 11 0.75 16.24 -4.07
N ASP A 12 -0.46 16.60 -4.43
CA ASP A 12 -0.76 17.00 -5.81
C ASP A 12 -0.36 18.44 -6.08
N TYR A 13 -0.58 19.33 -5.13
CA TYR A 13 -0.17 20.72 -5.27
C TYR A 13 1.35 20.89 -5.38
N PRO A 14 2.18 20.32 -4.50
CA PRO A 14 3.64 20.38 -4.64
C PRO A 14 4.14 19.76 -5.96
N MET A 15 3.51 18.69 -6.42
CA MET A 15 3.86 18.03 -7.67
C MET A 15 3.51 18.89 -8.88
N LYS A 16 2.32 19.50 -8.91
CA LYS A 16 1.91 20.46 -9.96
C LYS A 16 2.80 21.71 -10.01
N LYS A 17 3.37 22.10 -8.88
CA LYS A 17 4.33 23.22 -8.79
C LYS A 17 5.77 22.82 -9.14
N GLY A 18 6.04 21.54 -9.38
CA GLY A 18 7.39 21.05 -9.65
C GLY A 18 8.33 21.04 -8.43
N TRP A 19 7.79 21.18 -7.22
CA TRP A 19 8.59 21.17 -5.99
C TRP A 19 9.04 19.77 -5.60
N ILE A 20 8.31 18.75 -6.03
CA ILE A 20 8.62 17.33 -5.82
C ILE A 20 8.48 16.58 -7.16
N SER A 21 9.30 15.56 -7.37
CA SER A 21 9.31 14.72 -8.56
C SER A 21 8.47 13.45 -8.41
N ASN A 22 8.13 13.06 -7.18
CA ASN A 22 7.34 11.88 -6.87
C ASN A 22 6.54 12.09 -5.58
N ARG A 23 5.66 11.14 -5.26
CA ARG A 23 4.81 11.17 -4.05
C ARG A 23 5.37 10.35 -2.88
N ASN A 24 6.58 9.82 -3.02
CA ASN A 24 7.22 9.04 -1.96
C ASN A 24 7.48 9.92 -0.73
N ARG A 25 7.26 9.37 0.46
CA ARG A 25 7.41 10.08 1.73
C ARG A 25 8.04 9.21 2.77
N VAL A 26 8.84 9.84 3.61
CA VAL A 26 9.38 9.24 4.82
C VAL A 26 8.87 10.06 6.01
N VAL A 27 8.31 9.39 7.00
CA VAL A 27 7.83 10.02 8.23
C VAL A 27 8.69 9.55 9.39
N ILE A 28 9.46 10.44 9.95
CA ILE A 28 10.41 10.17 11.04
C ILE A 28 9.95 10.88 12.30
N GLY A 29 10.08 10.21 13.43
CA GLY A 29 9.80 10.78 14.73
C GLY A 29 9.97 9.74 15.85
N PRO A 30 10.12 10.19 17.11
CA PRO A 30 10.27 9.29 18.25
C PRO A 30 9.03 8.44 18.48
N SER A 31 9.16 7.39 19.28
CA SER A 31 8.01 6.62 19.76
C SER A 31 7.05 7.55 20.53
N GLY A 32 5.75 7.36 20.33
CA GLY A 32 4.73 8.25 20.93
C GLY A 32 4.58 9.61 20.23
N GLY A 33 5.41 9.96 19.24
CA GLY A 33 5.38 11.26 18.53
C GLY A 33 4.20 11.45 17.56
N GLY A 34 3.20 10.54 17.55
CA GLY A 34 1.99 10.70 16.76
C GLY A 34 2.10 10.26 15.29
N LYS A 35 3.19 9.58 14.88
CA LYS A 35 3.37 9.11 13.49
C LYS A 35 2.18 8.31 12.98
N SER A 36 1.81 7.25 13.69
CA SER A 36 0.69 6.38 13.31
C SER A 36 -0.64 7.13 13.34
N PHE A 37 -0.81 8.07 14.25
CA PHE A 37 -2.02 8.90 14.32
C PHE A 37 -2.18 9.76 13.05
N ILE A 38 -1.14 10.50 12.68
CA ILE A 38 -1.19 11.36 11.46
C ILE A 38 -1.32 10.53 10.19
N LEU A 39 -0.64 9.37 10.11
CA LEU A 39 -0.75 8.48 8.95
C LEU A 39 -2.15 7.85 8.84
N ASN A 40 -2.76 7.40 9.93
CA ASN A 40 -4.16 6.97 9.93
C ASN A 40 -5.11 8.06 9.42
N HIS A 41 -4.89 9.31 9.85
CA HIS A 41 -5.69 10.44 9.38
C HIS A 41 -5.51 10.69 7.87
N ILE A 42 -4.28 10.66 7.36
CA ILE A 42 -3.96 10.80 5.94
C ILE A 42 -4.59 9.66 5.13
N CYS A 43 -4.40 8.40 5.54
CA CYS A 43 -5.00 7.24 4.88
C CYS A 43 -6.52 7.35 4.82
N ARG A 44 -7.16 7.73 5.93
CA ARG A 44 -8.61 7.96 5.96
C ARG A 44 -9.04 9.01 4.93
N GLN A 45 -8.34 10.14 4.86
CA GLN A 45 -8.68 11.21 3.91
C GLN A 45 -8.53 10.76 2.45
N TYR A 46 -7.46 10.04 2.11
CA TYR A 46 -7.29 9.48 0.78
C TYR A 46 -8.37 8.45 0.44
N TYR A 47 -8.73 7.60 1.40
CA TYR A 47 -9.82 6.65 1.21
C TYR A 47 -11.16 7.37 0.94
N GLU A 48 -11.48 8.43 1.70
CA GLU A 48 -12.68 9.25 1.49
C GLU A 48 -12.69 9.97 0.13
N GLN A 49 -11.53 10.16 -0.50
CA GLN A 49 -11.36 10.69 -1.86
C GLN A 49 -11.38 9.59 -2.95
N GLY A 50 -11.62 8.34 -2.58
CA GLY A 50 -11.70 7.20 -3.51
C GLY A 50 -10.37 6.53 -3.82
N ALA A 51 -9.31 6.81 -3.08
CA ALA A 51 -8.03 6.13 -3.29
C ALA A 51 -8.06 4.69 -2.77
N HIS A 52 -7.47 3.78 -3.53
CA HIS A 52 -7.15 2.44 -3.05
C HIS A 52 -5.89 2.49 -2.18
N ILE A 53 -5.95 1.90 -1.00
CA ILE A 53 -4.86 1.95 -0.01
C ILE A 53 -4.47 0.55 0.40
N VAL A 54 -3.18 0.26 0.30
CA VAL A 54 -2.57 -0.97 0.83
C VAL A 54 -1.60 -0.57 1.93
N ILE A 55 -1.70 -1.22 3.09
CA ILE A 55 -0.87 -0.93 4.27
C ILE A 55 -0.19 -2.22 4.70
N VAL A 56 1.13 -2.16 4.87
CA VAL A 56 1.91 -3.19 5.54
C VAL A 56 2.37 -2.60 6.88
N ASP A 57 1.92 -3.20 7.98
CA ASP A 57 2.16 -2.70 9.34
C ASP A 57 2.62 -3.82 10.27
N THR A 58 3.65 -3.55 11.06
CA THR A 58 4.17 -4.49 12.05
C THR A 58 3.58 -4.27 13.45
N GLY A 59 2.84 -3.20 13.65
CA GLY A 59 2.40 -2.73 14.96
C GLY A 59 0.89 -2.71 15.21
N ASN A 60 0.07 -3.25 14.31
CA ASN A 60 -1.40 -3.25 14.38
C ASN A 60 -2.05 -1.84 14.52
N SER A 61 -1.32 -0.81 14.12
CA SER A 61 -1.73 0.60 14.31
C SER A 61 -2.93 1.01 13.46
N TYR A 62 -3.24 0.26 12.39
CA TYR A 62 -4.30 0.57 11.43
C TYR A 62 -5.55 -0.29 11.56
N GLN A 63 -5.56 -1.26 12.49
CA GLN A 63 -6.70 -2.14 12.72
C GLN A 63 -8.00 -1.37 13.01
N GLY A 64 -7.92 -0.31 13.80
CA GLY A 64 -9.06 0.55 14.13
C GLY A 64 -9.63 1.26 12.89
N LEU A 65 -8.77 1.76 12.01
CA LEU A 65 -9.18 2.38 10.75
C LEU A 65 -9.87 1.37 9.82
N CYS A 66 -9.28 0.19 9.64
CA CYS A 66 -9.88 -0.88 8.84
C CYS A 66 -11.25 -1.30 9.39
N SER A 67 -11.38 -1.46 10.72
CA SER A 67 -12.65 -1.80 11.38
C SER A 67 -13.72 -0.72 11.15
N LEU A 68 -13.36 0.55 11.26
CA LEU A 68 -14.26 1.67 11.00
C LEU A 68 -14.76 1.69 9.55
N ILE A 69 -13.83 1.51 8.59
CA ILE A 69 -14.17 1.46 7.16
C ILE A 69 -15.07 0.26 6.88
N ARG A 70 -14.73 -0.92 7.40
CA ARG A 70 -15.52 -2.14 7.25
C ARG A 70 -16.94 -1.99 7.76
N GLN A 71 -17.12 -1.37 8.93
CA GLN A 71 -18.43 -1.09 9.48
C GLN A 71 -19.23 -0.13 8.59
N LYS A 72 -18.62 0.95 8.12
CA LYS A 72 -19.28 1.93 7.23
C LYS A 72 -19.66 1.37 5.88
N THR A 73 -18.85 0.47 5.33
CA THR A 73 -19.05 -0.13 3.99
C THR A 73 -19.82 -1.47 4.04
N LYS A 74 -20.33 -1.84 5.21
CA LYS A 74 -21.03 -3.13 5.43
C LYS A 74 -20.19 -4.34 5.03
N GLY A 75 -18.88 -4.27 5.28
CA GLY A 75 -17.94 -5.36 5.03
C GLY A 75 -17.29 -5.37 3.65
N ARG A 76 -17.63 -4.43 2.76
CA ARG A 76 -17.05 -4.37 1.40
C ARG A 76 -15.57 -4.01 1.42
N ASP A 77 -15.21 -2.99 2.20
CA ASP A 77 -13.85 -2.47 2.30
C ASP A 77 -13.34 -2.64 3.75
N GLY A 78 -12.10 -2.23 4.02
CA GLY A 78 -11.49 -2.33 5.33
C GLY A 78 -11.05 -3.75 5.67
N ILE A 79 -10.47 -4.44 4.70
CA ILE A 79 -9.90 -5.77 4.89
C ILE A 79 -8.67 -5.64 5.79
N TYR A 80 -8.63 -6.46 6.83
CA TYR A 80 -7.51 -6.55 7.75
C TYR A 80 -7.21 -8.01 8.05
N PHE A 81 -5.96 -8.40 7.91
CA PHE A 81 -5.49 -9.73 8.28
C PHE A 81 -4.08 -9.64 8.86
N THR A 82 -3.75 -10.58 9.72
CA THR A 82 -2.42 -10.73 10.32
C THR A 82 -1.83 -12.04 9.86
N TYR A 83 -0.57 -12.01 9.43
CA TYR A 83 0.16 -13.23 9.12
C TYR A 83 0.40 -14.02 10.41
N GLN A 84 0.11 -15.33 10.38
CA GLN A 84 0.40 -16.29 11.45
C GLN A 84 0.95 -17.55 10.80
N GLU A 85 1.92 -18.21 11.44
CA GLU A 85 2.54 -19.42 10.87
C GLU A 85 1.54 -20.58 10.71
N ASP A 86 0.60 -20.70 11.62
CA ASP A 86 -0.47 -21.71 11.62
C ASP A 86 -1.68 -21.33 10.76
N ALA A 87 -1.77 -20.06 10.34
CA ALA A 87 -2.80 -19.53 9.48
C ALA A 87 -2.20 -18.58 8.42
N PRO A 88 -1.41 -19.11 7.48
CA PRO A 88 -0.75 -18.29 6.48
C PRO A 88 -1.77 -17.62 5.54
N VAL A 89 -1.50 -16.39 5.17
CA VAL A 89 -2.27 -15.69 4.13
C VAL A 89 -1.90 -16.30 2.78
N ALA A 90 -2.88 -16.90 2.12
CA ALA A 90 -2.71 -17.45 0.78
C ALA A 90 -3.51 -16.63 -0.23
N PHE A 91 -2.92 -16.41 -1.39
CA PHE A 91 -3.59 -15.80 -2.55
C PHE A 91 -3.12 -16.49 -3.83
N ASN A 92 -3.95 -16.46 -4.86
CA ASN A 92 -3.57 -16.97 -6.18
C ASN A 92 -3.02 -15.82 -7.03
N PRO A 93 -1.70 -15.73 -7.24
CA PRO A 93 -1.13 -14.65 -8.03
C PRO A 93 -1.54 -14.73 -9.51
N PHE A 94 -1.95 -15.90 -9.98
CA PHE A 94 -2.39 -16.15 -11.37
C PHE A 94 -3.87 -15.85 -11.60
N PHE A 95 -4.61 -15.45 -10.57
CA PHE A 95 -6.02 -15.11 -10.74
C PHE A 95 -6.20 -13.87 -11.62
N VAL A 96 -7.09 -13.96 -12.59
CA VAL A 96 -7.54 -12.87 -13.46
C VAL A 96 -9.07 -12.91 -13.53
N GLU A 97 -9.71 -11.76 -13.39
CA GLU A 97 -11.15 -11.65 -13.32
C GLU A 97 -11.81 -11.94 -14.67
N ASP A 98 -11.22 -11.45 -15.76
CA ASP A 98 -11.74 -11.57 -17.13
C ASP A 98 -11.03 -12.64 -17.97
N GLY A 99 -10.20 -13.47 -17.39
CA GLY A 99 -9.43 -14.51 -18.09
C GLY A 99 -8.32 -13.98 -19.01
N VAL A 100 -8.06 -12.69 -18.99
CA VAL A 100 -7.03 -12.05 -19.82
C VAL A 100 -5.93 -11.49 -18.94
N TYR A 101 -4.69 -11.86 -19.25
CA TYR A 101 -3.50 -11.26 -18.63
C TYR A 101 -3.14 -9.97 -19.38
N ASP A 102 -3.35 -8.83 -18.76
CA ASP A 102 -2.84 -7.57 -19.27
C ASP A 102 -1.31 -7.45 -19.07
N VAL A 103 -0.73 -6.39 -19.61
CA VAL A 103 0.73 -6.19 -19.55
C VAL A 103 1.20 -6.03 -18.10
N GLU A 104 0.46 -5.29 -17.28
CA GLU A 104 0.80 -5.05 -15.88
C GLU A 104 0.79 -6.35 -15.06
N LYS A 105 -0.21 -7.18 -15.26
CA LYS A 105 -0.32 -8.50 -14.60
C LYS A 105 0.82 -9.43 -15.02
N ARG A 106 1.17 -9.46 -16.31
CA ARG A 106 2.30 -10.28 -16.80
C ARG A 106 3.63 -9.84 -16.17
N GLU A 107 3.91 -8.54 -16.16
CA GLU A 107 5.14 -8.01 -15.55
C GLU A 107 5.19 -8.27 -14.03
N SER A 108 4.07 -8.16 -13.35
CA SER A 108 3.97 -8.49 -11.92
C SER A 108 4.23 -9.97 -11.64
N LEU A 109 3.69 -10.88 -12.45
CA LEU A 109 3.93 -12.33 -12.35
C LEU A 109 5.37 -12.68 -12.67
N LYS A 110 5.94 -12.06 -13.68
CA LYS A 110 7.35 -12.23 -14.06
C LYS A 110 8.28 -11.80 -12.93
N ALA A 111 8.07 -10.63 -12.37
CA ALA A 111 8.83 -10.15 -11.22
C ALA A 111 8.70 -11.10 -10.02
N LEU A 112 7.51 -11.60 -9.73
CA LEU A 112 7.28 -12.60 -8.68
C LEU A 112 8.07 -13.88 -8.92
N LEU A 113 7.99 -14.45 -10.12
CA LEU A 113 8.69 -15.68 -10.47
C LEU A 113 10.21 -15.52 -10.41
N LEU A 114 10.75 -14.43 -10.95
CA LEU A 114 12.17 -14.12 -10.86
C LEU A 114 12.64 -13.98 -9.40
N THR A 115 11.86 -13.31 -8.56
CA THR A 115 12.16 -13.17 -7.13
C THR A 115 12.16 -14.51 -6.38
N LEU A 116 11.30 -15.45 -6.76
CA LEU A 116 11.23 -16.79 -6.16
C LEU A 116 12.34 -17.73 -6.66
N TRP A 117 12.80 -17.56 -7.90
CA TRP A 117 13.80 -18.44 -8.51
C TRP A 117 15.23 -17.98 -8.32
N LYS A 118 15.45 -16.67 -8.32
CA LYS A 118 16.80 -16.08 -8.24
C LYS A 118 17.20 -15.84 -6.79
N ARG A 119 18.47 -16.02 -6.50
CA ARG A 119 19.06 -15.54 -5.24
C ARG A 119 19.24 -14.03 -5.31
N GLU A 120 19.29 -13.37 -4.19
CA GLU A 120 19.49 -11.90 -4.10
C GLU A 120 20.72 -11.38 -4.86
N SER A 121 21.72 -12.23 -5.07
CA SER A 121 22.97 -11.88 -5.79
C SER A 121 22.95 -12.24 -7.29
N GLU A 122 21.88 -12.81 -7.81
CA GLU A 122 21.78 -13.26 -9.19
C GLU A 122 20.91 -12.32 -10.01
N GLU A 123 21.52 -11.63 -10.99
CA GLU A 123 20.76 -10.84 -11.96
C GLU A 123 20.05 -11.74 -12.98
N PRO A 124 18.83 -11.38 -13.41
CA PRO A 124 18.15 -12.11 -14.48
C PRO A 124 18.93 -11.99 -15.80
N THR A 125 18.99 -13.08 -16.54
CA THR A 125 19.56 -13.06 -17.89
C THR A 125 18.55 -12.46 -18.87
N ARG A 126 19.03 -11.90 -19.99
CA ARG A 126 18.16 -11.33 -21.03
C ARG A 126 17.13 -12.33 -21.57
N ALA A 127 17.44 -13.63 -21.59
CA ALA A 127 16.51 -14.66 -22.02
C ALA A 127 15.37 -14.86 -21.02
N GLU A 128 15.65 -14.76 -19.71
CA GLU A 128 14.66 -14.86 -18.63
C GLU A 128 13.80 -13.60 -18.52
N GLU A 129 14.31 -12.46 -18.95
CA GLU A 129 13.54 -11.21 -19.02
C GLU A 129 12.55 -11.17 -20.19
N VAL A 130 12.83 -11.90 -21.27
CA VAL A 130 12.03 -11.87 -22.50
C VAL A 130 11.04 -13.06 -22.58
N ALA A 131 11.27 -14.10 -21.78
CA ALA A 131 10.38 -15.27 -21.73
C ALA A 131 9.11 -14.99 -20.93
#